data_3d0f6cf562168e9388facd5704a63d9c
#
_entry.id   3d0f6cf562168e9388facd5704a63d9c
#
_cell.length_a   1.000
_cell.length_b   1.000
_cell.length_c   1.000
_cell.angle_alpha   90.00
_cell.angle_beta   90.00
_cell.angle_gamma   90.00
#
_symmetry.space_group_name_H-M   'P 1'
#
loop_
_entity.id
_entity.type
_entity.pdbx_description
1 polymer ?
#
loop_
_entity_poly.entity_id
_entity_poly.type
_entity_poly.pdbx_seq_one_letter_code
_entity_poly.pdbx_strand_id
1 'polypeptide(L)'
;MQNMSEAMWKRHANPWSVWTRFAAIPAFMLAVWSRVWIGWWSLAPILLVIVWLYLNVLVFPPIEKPTSWTSRGIYGEKLWLSMRSELPRQYDLIQRRLILLGLLGMILIGWGLYRLHFWASLLGAVVLILAQLWRIDRFSTLYEIMEKERGNRN
;
A
#
# COMPACT_ATOMS: atom_id res chain seq x y z
N MET A 1 -12.67 -5.07 0.86
CA MET A 1 -12.10 -4.55 -0.40
C MET A 1 -12.87 -4.98 -1.66
N GLN A 2 -13.70 -6.02 -1.62
CA GLN A 2 -14.51 -6.46 -2.78
C GLN A 2 -15.58 -5.46 -3.27
N ASN A 3 -15.88 -4.41 -2.51
CA ASN A 3 -16.96 -3.44 -2.82
C ASN A 3 -16.46 -2.09 -3.38
N MET A 4 -15.19 -2.00 -3.80
CA MET A 4 -14.72 -0.79 -4.47
C MET A 4 -15.30 -0.71 -5.89
N SER A 5 -15.89 0.45 -6.24
CA SER A 5 -16.38 0.68 -7.61
C SER A 5 -15.21 0.67 -8.61
N GLU A 6 -15.51 0.38 -9.89
CA GLU A 6 -14.52 0.43 -10.97
C GLU A 6 -13.80 1.79 -11.03
N ALA A 7 -14.53 2.88 -10.85
CA ALA A 7 -13.96 4.22 -10.82
C ALA A 7 -12.97 4.42 -9.67
N MET A 8 -13.24 3.85 -8.50
CA MET A 8 -12.32 3.91 -7.36
C MET A 8 -11.06 3.08 -7.60
N TRP A 9 -11.16 1.89 -8.21
CA TRP A 9 -10.00 1.08 -8.59
C TRP A 9 -9.07 1.83 -9.55
N LYS A 10 -9.63 2.48 -10.59
CA LYS A 10 -8.88 3.29 -11.54
C LYS A 10 -8.14 4.46 -10.89
N ARG A 11 -8.77 5.13 -9.92
CA ARG A 11 -8.13 6.20 -9.13
C ARG A 11 -7.04 5.66 -8.19
N HIS A 12 -7.33 4.53 -7.53
CA HIS A 12 -6.38 3.85 -6.64
C HIS A 12 -5.11 3.41 -7.38
N ALA A 13 -5.22 3.06 -8.67
CA ALA A 13 -4.12 2.67 -9.53
C ALA A 13 -3.25 3.83 -10.01
N ASN A 14 -3.60 5.09 -9.70
CA ASN A 14 -2.76 6.23 -10.07
C ASN A 14 -1.41 6.16 -9.36
N PRO A 15 -0.27 6.26 -10.09
CA PRO A 15 1.07 6.17 -9.49
C PRO A 15 1.29 7.16 -8.35
N TRP A 16 0.84 8.40 -8.51
CA TRP A 16 0.95 9.43 -7.49
C TRP A 16 0.15 9.08 -6.22
N SER A 17 -1.05 8.50 -6.40
CA SER A 17 -1.83 7.98 -5.28
C SER A 17 -1.06 6.90 -4.52
N VAL A 18 -0.35 6.00 -5.21
CA VAL A 18 0.46 4.96 -4.57
C VAL A 18 1.66 5.56 -3.83
N TRP A 19 2.45 6.40 -4.49
CA TRP A 19 3.68 6.96 -3.90
C TRP A 19 3.40 7.90 -2.73
N THR A 20 2.35 8.71 -2.80
CA THR A 20 1.98 9.61 -1.68
C THR A 20 1.48 8.85 -0.46
N ARG A 21 0.91 7.64 -0.62
CA ARG A 21 0.61 6.74 0.51
C ARG A 21 1.87 6.17 1.16
N PHE A 22 2.91 5.85 0.37
CA PHE A 22 4.21 5.48 0.95
C PHE A 22 4.83 6.64 1.70
N ALA A 23 4.79 7.86 1.16
CA ALA A 23 5.28 9.06 1.82
C ALA A 23 4.49 9.39 3.11
N ALA A 24 3.25 8.98 3.21
CA ALA A 24 2.45 9.15 4.43
C ALA A 24 2.99 8.33 5.62
N ILE A 25 3.75 7.23 5.40
CA ILE A 25 4.33 6.43 6.49
C ILE A 25 5.34 7.26 7.29
N PRO A 26 6.43 7.81 6.72
CA PRO A 26 7.34 8.66 7.47
C PRO A 26 6.68 9.95 7.95
N ALA A 27 5.75 10.53 7.18
CA ALA A 27 5.00 11.71 7.62
C ALA A 27 4.19 11.43 8.90
N PHE A 28 3.51 10.28 8.97
CA PHE A 28 2.79 9.85 10.17
C PHE A 28 3.73 9.64 11.36
N MET A 29 4.89 9.01 11.13
CA MET A 29 5.89 8.82 12.18
C MET A 29 6.38 10.15 12.74
N LEU A 30 6.70 11.12 11.87
CA LEU A 30 7.10 12.46 12.28
C LEU A 30 5.97 13.19 13.03
N ALA A 31 4.73 13.06 12.55
CA ALA A 31 3.56 13.63 13.22
C ALA A 31 3.37 13.08 14.64
N VAL A 32 3.52 11.76 14.84
CA VAL A 32 3.45 11.15 16.16
C VAL A 32 4.64 11.56 17.04
N TRP A 33 5.85 11.65 16.46
CA TRP A 33 7.04 12.08 17.21
C TRP A 33 7.01 13.54 17.62
N SER A 34 6.30 14.40 16.87
CA SER A 34 6.16 15.80 17.19
C SER A 34 5.54 16.05 18.59
N ARG A 35 4.87 15.02 19.18
CA ARG A 35 4.35 15.08 20.55
C ARG A 35 5.43 15.43 21.60
N VAL A 36 6.70 15.11 21.30
CA VAL A 36 7.83 15.41 22.19
C VAL A 36 8.09 16.92 22.26
N TRP A 37 7.80 17.64 21.17
CA TRP A 37 8.08 19.07 21.04
C TRP A 37 6.85 19.95 21.22
N ILE A 38 5.69 19.51 20.71
CA ILE A 38 4.46 20.31 20.70
C ILE A 38 3.32 19.69 21.53
N GLY A 39 3.59 18.60 22.26
CA GLY A 39 2.62 17.97 23.15
C GLY A 39 1.32 17.58 22.42
N TRP A 40 0.18 17.99 22.98
CA TRP A 40 -1.15 17.67 22.43
C TRP A 40 -1.42 18.25 21.04
N TRP A 41 -0.72 19.32 20.63
CA TRP A 41 -0.83 19.87 19.29
C TRP A 41 -0.38 18.91 18.19
N SER A 42 0.34 17.83 18.54
CA SER A 42 0.69 16.75 17.62
C SER A 42 -0.53 16.04 17.00
N LEU A 43 -1.69 16.14 17.66
CA LEU A 43 -2.92 15.60 17.09
C LEU A 43 -3.31 16.25 15.77
N ALA A 44 -2.97 17.53 15.55
CA ALA A 44 -3.27 18.23 14.30
C ALA A 44 -2.53 17.62 13.09
N PRO A 45 -1.19 17.47 13.08
CA PRO A 45 -0.50 16.82 11.96
C PRO A 45 -0.84 15.32 11.85
N ILE A 46 -1.13 14.60 12.94
CA ILE A 46 -1.60 13.22 12.89
C ILE A 46 -2.93 13.13 12.14
N LEU A 47 -3.90 13.97 12.53
CA LEU A 47 -5.20 14.03 11.88
C LEU A 47 -5.07 14.40 10.39
N LEU A 48 -4.21 15.34 10.06
CA LEU A 48 -3.96 15.77 8.68
C LEU A 48 -3.46 14.60 7.82
N VAL A 49 -2.52 13.78 8.30
CA VAL A 49 -2.05 12.60 7.57
C VAL A 49 -3.16 11.56 7.43
N ILE A 50 -3.99 11.33 8.45
CA ILE A 50 -5.12 10.40 8.39
C ILE A 50 -6.15 10.87 7.34
N VAL A 51 -6.51 12.14 7.37
CA VAL A 51 -7.42 12.75 6.38
C VAL A 51 -6.83 12.65 4.98
N TRP A 52 -5.54 12.91 4.82
CA TRP A 52 -4.84 12.72 3.54
C TRP A 52 -4.96 11.29 3.03
N LEU A 53 -4.71 10.28 3.85
CA LEU A 53 -4.83 8.88 3.46
C LEU A 53 -6.24 8.51 3.01
N TYR A 54 -7.26 9.10 3.65
CA TYR A 54 -8.66 8.90 3.28
C TYR A 54 -8.99 9.58 1.93
N LEU A 55 -8.58 10.84 1.76
CA LEU A 55 -8.88 11.62 0.56
C LEU A 55 -7.98 11.26 -0.64
N ASN A 56 -6.85 10.62 -0.40
CA ASN A 56 -5.83 10.33 -1.41
C ASN A 56 -6.41 9.74 -2.70
N VAL A 57 -7.27 8.72 -2.59
CA VAL A 57 -7.87 8.06 -3.76
C VAL A 57 -8.83 8.99 -4.53
N LEU A 58 -9.41 9.99 -3.87
CA LEU A 58 -10.36 10.92 -4.48
C LEU A 58 -9.67 12.07 -5.24
N VAL A 59 -8.47 12.45 -4.80
CA VAL A 59 -7.70 13.59 -5.35
C VAL A 59 -7.15 13.28 -6.74
N PHE A 60 -6.67 12.05 -6.96
CA PHE A 60 -5.99 11.71 -8.21
C PHE A 60 -6.96 11.25 -9.31
N PRO A 61 -6.69 11.60 -10.59
CA PRO A 61 -7.51 11.19 -11.70
C PRO A 61 -7.47 9.66 -11.91
N PRO A 62 -8.53 9.07 -12.49
CA PRO A 62 -8.56 7.64 -12.80
C PRO A 62 -7.59 7.31 -13.92
N ILE A 63 -6.97 6.12 -13.86
CA ILE A 63 -6.08 5.55 -14.89
C ILE A 63 -6.85 4.47 -15.65
N GLU A 64 -6.99 4.66 -16.97
CA GLU A 64 -7.68 3.68 -17.82
C GLU A 64 -6.76 2.51 -18.21
N LYS A 65 -5.48 2.81 -18.51
CA LYS A 65 -4.49 1.80 -18.90
C LYS A 65 -3.31 1.83 -17.92
N PRO A 66 -2.98 0.71 -17.27
CA PRO A 66 -1.86 0.64 -16.33
C PRO A 66 -0.52 0.58 -17.09
N THR A 67 0.10 1.73 -17.30
CA THR A 67 1.42 1.83 -17.95
C THR A 67 2.57 1.72 -16.98
N SER A 68 2.40 2.20 -15.74
CA SER A 68 3.44 2.16 -14.72
C SER A 68 3.44 0.83 -13.94
N TRP A 69 4.59 0.49 -13.37
CA TRP A 69 4.74 -0.67 -12.50
C TRP A 69 3.75 -0.66 -11.33
N THR A 70 3.59 0.49 -10.65
CA THR A 70 2.63 0.63 -9.54
C THR A 70 1.19 0.47 -9.99
N SER A 71 0.81 1.03 -11.15
CA SER A 71 -0.53 0.86 -11.70
C SER A 71 -0.82 -0.60 -12.05
N ARG A 72 0.13 -1.29 -12.70
CA ARG A 72 0.02 -2.74 -12.97
C ARG A 72 -0.14 -3.54 -11.69
N GLY A 73 0.60 -3.16 -10.62
CA GLY A 73 0.47 -3.78 -9.31
C GLY A 73 -0.95 -3.69 -8.74
N ILE A 74 -1.58 -2.52 -8.80
CA ILE A 74 -2.95 -2.34 -8.31
C ILE A 74 -3.97 -3.10 -9.18
N TYR A 75 -3.80 -3.10 -10.51
CA TYR A 75 -4.66 -3.92 -11.39
C TYR A 75 -4.45 -5.41 -11.16
N GLY A 76 -3.22 -5.86 -10.88
CA GLY A 76 -2.92 -7.24 -10.50
C GLY A 76 -3.54 -7.62 -9.15
N GLU A 77 -3.58 -6.70 -8.16
CA GLU A 77 -4.30 -6.92 -6.91
C GLU A 77 -5.79 -7.11 -7.16
N LYS A 78 -6.39 -6.30 -8.03
CA LYS A 78 -7.79 -6.45 -8.43
C LYS A 78 -8.04 -7.83 -9.07
N LEU A 79 -7.17 -8.27 -10.01
CA LEU A 79 -7.25 -9.60 -10.62
C LEU A 79 -7.13 -10.71 -9.57
N TRP A 80 -6.15 -10.60 -8.66
CA TRP A 80 -6.00 -11.58 -7.58
C TRP A 80 -7.25 -11.67 -6.70
N LEU A 81 -7.90 -10.56 -6.38
CA LEU A 81 -9.13 -10.55 -5.59
C LEU A 81 -10.31 -11.19 -6.32
N SER A 82 -10.43 -10.96 -7.64
CA SER A 82 -11.55 -11.48 -8.45
C SER A 82 -11.39 -12.95 -8.85
N MET A 83 -10.16 -13.40 -9.07
CA MET A 83 -9.85 -14.75 -9.58
C MET A 83 -9.09 -15.62 -8.57
N ARG A 84 -9.19 -15.31 -7.30
CA ARG A 84 -8.40 -15.95 -6.25
C ARG A 84 -8.52 -17.48 -6.20
N SER A 85 -9.70 -18.00 -6.49
CA SER A 85 -9.96 -19.46 -6.53
C SER A 85 -9.35 -20.17 -7.75
N GLU A 86 -9.08 -19.43 -8.82
CA GLU A 86 -8.55 -19.96 -10.09
C GLU A 86 -7.02 -19.89 -10.14
N LEU A 87 -6.41 -19.04 -9.31
CA LEU A 87 -4.97 -18.87 -9.26
C LEU A 87 -4.27 -20.01 -8.48
N PRO A 88 -3.05 -20.40 -8.90
CA PRO A 88 -2.26 -21.37 -8.17
C PRO A 88 -2.07 -20.96 -6.69
N ARG A 89 -2.20 -21.91 -5.77
CA ARG A 89 -2.12 -21.70 -4.31
C ARG A 89 -0.86 -20.94 -3.87
N GLN A 90 0.23 -21.08 -4.60
CA GLN A 90 1.49 -20.41 -4.32
C GLN A 90 1.37 -18.87 -4.32
N TYR A 91 0.54 -18.29 -5.20
CA TYR A 91 0.29 -16.84 -5.23
C TYR A 91 -0.37 -16.36 -3.94
N ASP A 92 -1.38 -17.09 -3.45
CA ASP A 92 -2.06 -16.75 -2.21
C ASP A 92 -1.11 -16.88 -0.99
N LEU A 93 -0.29 -17.90 -0.95
CA LEU A 93 0.69 -18.11 0.13
C LEU A 93 1.73 -16.98 0.18
N ILE A 94 2.27 -16.56 -0.96
CA ILE A 94 3.22 -15.44 -1.03
C ILE A 94 2.57 -14.16 -0.51
N GLN A 95 1.36 -13.84 -0.98
CA GLN A 95 0.64 -12.65 -0.54
C GLN A 95 0.36 -12.65 0.96
N ARG A 96 -0.05 -13.80 1.53
CA ARG A 96 -0.26 -13.92 2.98
C ARG A 96 1.02 -13.70 3.79
N ARG A 97 2.16 -14.26 3.33
CA ARG A 97 3.45 -14.06 4.00
C ARG A 97 3.87 -12.59 3.99
N LEU A 98 3.68 -11.90 2.86
CA LEU A 98 4.00 -10.48 2.74
C LEU A 98 3.06 -9.60 3.58
N ILE A 99 1.79 -9.98 3.72
CA ILE A 99 0.86 -9.32 4.65
C ILE A 99 1.35 -9.48 6.10
N LEU A 100 1.74 -10.70 6.50
CA LEU A 100 2.26 -10.95 7.86
C LEU A 100 3.55 -10.15 8.12
N LEU A 101 4.43 -10.05 7.13
CA LEU A 101 5.64 -9.24 7.22
C LEU A 101 5.29 -7.74 7.38
N GLY A 102 4.32 -7.25 6.62
CA GLY A 102 3.82 -5.88 6.76
C GLY A 102 3.19 -5.60 8.14
N LEU A 103 2.44 -6.58 8.69
CA LEU A 103 1.87 -6.49 10.03
C LEU A 103 2.98 -6.44 11.10
N LEU A 104 4.04 -7.24 10.96
CA LEU A 104 5.21 -7.16 11.83
C LEU A 104 5.83 -5.76 11.78
N GLY A 105 5.99 -5.18 10.58
CA GLY A 105 6.46 -3.80 10.42
C GLY A 105 5.58 -2.78 11.14
N MET A 106 4.25 -2.91 11.04
CA MET A 106 3.31 -2.03 11.76
C MET A 106 3.41 -2.17 13.29
N ILE A 107 3.57 -3.39 13.80
CA ILE A 107 3.76 -3.63 15.23
C ILE A 107 5.04 -2.97 15.71
N LEU A 108 6.14 -3.10 14.97
CA LEU A 108 7.42 -2.46 15.29
C LEU A 108 7.32 -0.93 15.26
N ILE A 109 6.62 -0.36 14.26
CA ILE A 109 6.34 1.09 14.23
C ILE A 109 5.56 1.50 15.48
N GLY A 110 4.44 0.83 15.76
CA GLY A 110 3.59 1.15 16.90
C GLY A 110 4.33 1.09 18.23
N TRP A 111 5.09 0.03 18.48
CA TRP A 111 5.92 -0.12 19.67
C TRP A 111 7.02 0.96 19.74
N GLY A 112 7.73 1.18 18.63
CA GLY A 112 8.80 2.17 18.55
C GLY A 112 8.30 3.59 18.77
N LEU A 113 7.15 3.95 18.20
CA LEU A 113 6.49 5.25 18.42
C LEU A 113 5.98 5.40 19.86
N TYR A 114 5.42 4.35 20.45
CA TYR A 114 4.97 4.35 21.83
C TYR A 114 6.13 4.61 22.80
N ARG A 115 7.25 3.87 22.61
CA ARG A 115 8.46 3.95 23.45
C ARG A 115 9.41 5.08 23.06
N LEU A 116 9.11 5.85 22.01
CA LEU A 116 10.00 6.84 21.39
C LEU A 116 11.36 6.26 21.00
N HIS A 117 11.35 5.01 20.56
CA HIS A 117 12.56 4.28 20.16
C HIS A 117 12.76 4.40 18.65
N PHE A 118 13.69 5.28 18.24
CA PHE A 118 13.94 5.62 16.84
C PHE A 118 14.21 4.39 15.97
N TRP A 119 15.14 3.55 16.36
CA TRP A 119 15.57 2.41 15.55
C TRP A 119 14.47 1.37 15.33
N ALA A 120 13.62 1.15 16.33
CA ALA A 120 12.49 0.23 16.17
C ALA A 120 11.45 0.80 15.20
N SER A 121 11.15 2.11 15.30
CA SER A 121 10.23 2.79 14.38
C SER A 121 10.78 2.77 12.95
N LEU A 122 12.07 3.07 12.77
CA LEU A 122 12.72 3.06 11.47
C LEU A 122 12.73 1.66 10.85
N LEU A 123 13.15 0.63 11.61
CA LEU A 123 13.15 -0.75 11.16
C LEU A 123 11.74 -1.20 10.76
N GLY A 124 10.74 -0.86 11.58
CA GLY A 124 9.34 -1.17 11.28
C GLY A 124 8.87 -0.53 9.99
N ALA A 125 9.23 0.75 9.74
CA ALA A 125 8.89 1.45 8.51
C ALA A 125 9.57 0.81 7.28
N VAL A 126 10.84 0.47 7.37
CA VAL A 126 11.57 -0.22 6.30
C VAL A 126 10.93 -1.57 5.99
N VAL A 127 10.64 -2.39 7.00
CA VAL A 127 9.99 -3.69 6.82
C VAL A 127 8.61 -3.54 6.19
N LEU A 128 7.79 -2.58 6.65
CA LEU A 128 6.47 -2.32 6.10
C LEU A 128 6.55 -1.88 4.64
N ILE A 129 7.41 -0.91 4.32
CA ILE A 129 7.57 -0.38 2.96
C ILE A 129 8.07 -1.49 2.02
N LEU A 130 9.09 -2.25 2.40
CA LEU A 130 9.63 -3.33 1.57
C LEU A 130 8.58 -4.44 1.35
N ALA A 131 7.82 -4.82 2.37
CA ALA A 131 6.74 -5.79 2.23
C ALA A 131 5.67 -5.32 1.23
N GLN A 132 5.29 -4.04 1.29
CA GLN A 132 4.29 -3.48 0.37
C GLN A 132 4.85 -3.34 -1.06
N LEU A 133 6.09 -2.89 -1.23
CA LEU A 133 6.73 -2.82 -2.55
C LEU A 133 6.83 -4.22 -3.18
N TRP A 134 7.20 -5.22 -2.40
CA TRP A 134 7.26 -6.60 -2.88
C TRP A 134 5.86 -7.14 -3.24
N ARG A 135 4.82 -6.79 -2.50
CA ARG A 135 3.44 -7.13 -2.88
C ARG A 135 3.05 -6.52 -4.23
N ILE A 136 3.34 -5.23 -4.43
CA ILE A 136 3.08 -4.53 -5.68
C ILE A 136 3.83 -5.22 -6.83
N ASP A 137 5.08 -5.61 -6.61
CA ASP A 137 5.89 -6.33 -7.60
C ASP A 137 5.24 -7.67 -8.01
N ARG A 138 4.85 -8.48 -7.03
CA ARG A 138 4.17 -9.76 -7.33
C ARG A 138 2.84 -9.57 -8.05
N PHE A 139 2.09 -8.53 -7.73
CA PHE A 139 0.85 -8.22 -8.44
C PHE A 139 1.12 -7.65 -9.84
N SER A 140 2.14 -6.83 -10.03
CA SER A 140 2.54 -6.35 -11.36
C SER A 140 2.91 -7.51 -12.28
N THR A 141 3.70 -8.47 -11.78
CA THR A 141 4.06 -9.70 -12.51
C THR A 141 2.81 -10.53 -12.87
N LEU A 142 1.87 -10.69 -11.93
CA LEU A 142 0.62 -11.39 -12.18
C LEU A 142 -0.18 -10.73 -13.31
N TYR A 143 -0.31 -9.40 -13.27
CA TYR A 143 -0.99 -8.63 -14.30
C TYR A 143 -0.36 -8.86 -15.68
N GLU A 144 0.96 -8.81 -15.79
CA GLU A 144 1.69 -9.00 -17.05
C GLU A 144 1.50 -10.41 -17.64
N ILE A 145 1.52 -11.45 -16.78
CA ILE A 145 1.27 -12.83 -17.20
C ILE A 145 -0.14 -12.97 -17.77
N MET A 146 -1.14 -12.46 -17.06
CA MET A 146 -2.54 -12.57 -17.49
C MET A 146 -2.84 -11.79 -18.77
N GLU A 147 -2.23 -10.60 -18.95
CA GLU A 147 -2.33 -9.85 -20.20
C GLU A 147 -1.71 -10.58 -21.39
N LYS A 148 -0.54 -11.20 -21.20
CA LYS A 148 0.13 -11.99 -22.24
C LYS A 148 -0.70 -13.22 -22.65
N GLU A 149 -1.30 -13.91 -21.69
CA GLU A 149 -2.17 -15.05 -21.96
C GLU A 149 -3.43 -14.64 -22.74
N ARG A 150 -4.01 -13.48 -22.38
CA ARG A 150 -5.16 -12.93 -23.09
C ARG A 150 -4.82 -12.55 -24.53
N GLY A 151 -3.65 -11.92 -24.74
CA GLY A 151 -3.18 -11.57 -26.08
C GLY A 151 -2.90 -12.79 -26.99
N ASN A 152 -2.50 -13.92 -26.42
CA ASN A 152 -2.26 -15.17 -27.18
C ASN A 152 -3.54 -15.94 -27.54
N ARG A 153 -4.68 -15.60 -26.94
CA ARG A 153 -5.98 -16.25 -27.22
C ARG A 153 -6.83 -15.53 -28.28
N ASN A 154 -6.43 -14.30 -28.64
CA ASN A 154 -7.07 -13.46 -29.67
C ASN A 154 -6.27 -13.53 -30.98
#